data_7898f4cf6690d99f2cadd42099526289
#
_entry.id   7898f4cf6690d99f2cadd42099526289
#
_cell.length_a   1.000
_cell.length_b   1.000
_cell.length_c   1.000
_cell.angle_alpha   90.00
_cell.angle_beta   90.00
_cell.angle_gamma   90.00
#
_symmetry.space_group_name_H-M   'P 1'
#
loop_
_entity.id
_entity.type
_entity.pdbx_description
1 polymer ?
#
loop_
_entity_poly.entity_id
_entity_poly.type
_entity_poly.pdbx_seq_one_letter_code
_entity_poly.pdbx_strand_id
1 'polypeptide(L)'
;RMYTGVVLNTEPSAHVADEKVETKEENMEILLDENVNDKQGVAALGIQTGDIIAMDPRTVITESGYIKSRFLDDKFSTAILLGYAKYLKEKEIQTERTIYVLITSYEEVGHGGSASVPDGVTEAWSVDMGCVGEGLMCTEREVSICAKDSGGPYNYEIVSHLVQLAKENNIGFAVDVYPHYGSDVETTLRAGNDIRHALIGAGVYASHGY
;
A
#
# COMPACT_ATOMS: atom_id res chain seq x y z
N ARG A 1 6.08 -6.67 25.03
CA ARG A 1 7.54 -6.78 24.83
C ARG A 1 7.76 -7.05 23.33
N MET A 2 8.83 -6.51 22.77
CA MET A 2 9.23 -6.74 21.39
C MET A 2 10.51 -7.55 21.39
N TYR A 3 10.58 -8.55 20.52
CA TYR A 3 11.76 -9.38 20.27
C TYR A 3 12.21 -9.15 18.83
N THR A 4 13.45 -9.41 18.53
CA THR A 4 14.02 -9.38 17.19
C THR A 4 14.43 -10.77 16.73
N GLY A 5 14.62 -10.95 15.43
CA GLY A 5 15.04 -12.20 14.85
C GLY A 5 15.26 -12.10 13.36
N VAL A 6 15.61 -13.20 12.73
CA VAL A 6 15.83 -13.31 11.30
C VAL A 6 14.86 -14.31 10.71
N VAL A 7 14.21 -13.95 9.59
CA VAL A 7 13.38 -14.85 8.81
C VAL A 7 14.29 -15.72 7.93
N LEU A 8 14.17 -17.02 8.09
CA LEU A 8 14.94 -18.03 7.39
C LEU A 8 14.00 -19.11 6.84
N ASN A 9 14.47 -19.91 5.89
CA ASN A 9 13.81 -21.19 5.63
C ASN A 9 14.27 -22.24 6.66
N THR A 10 13.56 -23.36 6.75
CA THR A 10 13.81 -24.42 7.74
C THR A 10 15.15 -25.12 7.56
N GLU A 11 15.78 -25.00 6.38
CA GLU A 11 17.13 -25.51 6.09
C GLU A 11 18.01 -24.41 5.50
N PRO A 12 18.42 -23.43 6.28
CA PRO A 12 19.04 -22.20 5.76
C PRO A 12 20.51 -22.37 5.34
N SER A 13 21.19 -23.45 5.78
CA SER A 13 22.61 -23.64 5.54
C SER A 13 22.87 -24.44 4.26
N ALA A 14 23.44 -23.78 3.27
CA ALA A 14 23.86 -24.43 2.01
C ALA A 14 25.00 -25.46 2.19
N HIS A 15 25.64 -25.53 3.34
CA HIS A 15 26.73 -26.47 3.65
C HIS A 15 26.26 -27.69 4.42
N VAL A 16 24.99 -27.72 4.83
CA VAL A 16 24.42 -28.79 5.67
C VAL A 16 23.25 -29.45 4.96
N ALA A 17 22.43 -28.68 4.24
CA ALA A 17 21.28 -29.18 3.51
C ALA A 17 21.70 -29.86 2.20
N ASP A 18 21.23 -31.08 1.96
CA ASP A 18 21.49 -31.83 0.72
C ASP A 18 20.63 -31.32 -0.45
N GLU A 19 19.46 -30.74 -0.17
CA GLU A 19 18.53 -30.19 -1.14
C GLU A 19 18.13 -28.75 -0.76
N LYS A 20 17.83 -27.95 -1.79
CA LYS A 20 17.28 -26.61 -1.57
C LYS A 20 15.82 -26.71 -1.17
N VAL A 21 15.50 -26.23 0.03
CA VAL A 21 14.12 -26.05 0.46
C VAL A 21 13.52 -24.87 -0.30
N GLU A 22 12.35 -25.08 -0.89
CA GLU A 22 11.62 -24.04 -1.59
C GLU A 22 11.14 -22.97 -0.57
N THR A 23 11.27 -21.70 -0.94
CA THR A 23 10.79 -20.60 -0.10
C THR A 23 9.26 -20.50 -0.20
N LYS A 24 8.58 -21.10 0.74
CA LYS A 24 7.13 -21.10 0.93
C LYS A 24 6.82 -20.83 2.39
N GLU A 25 5.61 -20.36 2.67
CA GLU A 25 5.17 -20.05 4.03
C GLU A 25 5.40 -21.20 5.02
N GLU A 26 5.04 -22.42 4.63
CA GLU A 26 5.22 -23.62 5.47
C GLU A 26 6.68 -24.02 5.72
N ASN A 27 7.60 -23.49 4.93
CA ASN A 27 9.03 -23.77 5.03
C ASN A 27 9.82 -22.60 5.65
N MET A 28 9.13 -21.62 6.21
CA MET A 28 9.78 -20.46 6.82
C MET A 28 9.67 -20.46 8.32
N GLU A 29 10.70 -20.01 8.98
CA GLU A 29 10.77 -19.85 10.42
C GLU A 29 11.44 -18.53 10.81
N ILE A 30 11.26 -18.12 12.05
CA ILE A 30 11.96 -16.98 12.63
C ILE A 30 12.93 -17.48 13.69
N LEU A 31 14.20 -17.31 13.40
CA LEU A 31 15.26 -17.50 14.39
C LEU A 31 15.29 -16.24 15.28
N LEU A 32 14.85 -16.38 16.53
CA LEU A 32 14.84 -15.31 17.51
C LEU A 32 16.25 -14.98 18.00
N ASP A 33 16.52 -13.70 18.27
CA ASP A 33 17.76 -13.24 18.92
C ASP A 33 17.73 -13.51 20.44
N GLU A 34 17.17 -14.67 20.83
CA GLU A 34 17.03 -15.09 22.21
C GLU A 34 17.57 -16.53 22.38
N ASN A 35 18.03 -16.84 23.56
CA ASN A 35 18.59 -18.18 23.83
C ASN A 35 17.49 -19.20 24.14
N VAL A 36 16.67 -19.52 23.14
CA VAL A 36 15.59 -20.47 23.18
C VAL A 36 15.69 -21.45 22.02
N ASN A 37 15.42 -22.74 22.27
CA ASN A 37 15.63 -23.80 21.27
C ASN A 37 14.38 -24.69 21.09
N ASP A 38 13.29 -24.37 21.78
CA ASP A 38 12.07 -25.18 21.72
C ASP A 38 10.81 -24.34 21.98
N LYS A 39 9.68 -24.97 21.75
CA LYS A 39 8.36 -24.37 21.94
C LYS A 39 8.13 -23.87 23.38
N GLN A 40 8.67 -24.55 24.38
CA GLN A 40 8.49 -24.15 25.77
C GLN A 40 9.28 -22.91 26.11
N GLY A 41 10.50 -22.79 25.57
CA GLY A 41 11.35 -21.61 25.68
C GLY A 41 10.70 -20.39 25.01
N VAL A 42 10.17 -20.55 23.79
CA VAL A 42 9.44 -19.49 23.08
C VAL A 42 8.19 -19.06 23.86
N ALA A 43 7.41 -20.01 24.37
CA ALA A 43 6.23 -19.70 25.17
C ALA A 43 6.58 -18.99 26.48
N ALA A 44 7.73 -19.33 27.11
CA ALA A 44 8.21 -18.64 28.30
C ALA A 44 8.59 -17.17 28.08
N LEU A 45 8.92 -16.80 26.84
CA LEU A 45 9.08 -15.40 26.43
C LEU A 45 7.75 -14.64 26.33
N GLY A 46 6.63 -15.35 26.36
CA GLY A 46 5.29 -14.81 26.18
C GLY A 46 4.84 -14.73 24.72
N ILE A 47 5.57 -15.37 23.81
CA ILE A 47 5.22 -15.44 22.39
C ILE A 47 4.21 -16.55 22.16
N GLN A 48 3.17 -16.27 21.40
CA GLN A 48 2.09 -17.21 21.13
C GLN A 48 1.58 -17.11 19.70
N THR A 49 0.81 -18.11 19.29
CA THR A 49 0.12 -18.08 18.00
C THR A 49 -0.80 -16.87 17.91
N GLY A 50 -0.69 -16.12 16.82
CA GLY A 50 -1.42 -14.86 16.58
C GLY A 50 -0.61 -13.60 16.86
N ASP A 51 0.60 -13.72 17.42
CA ASP A 51 1.49 -12.56 17.54
C ASP A 51 1.96 -12.08 16.18
N ILE A 52 2.10 -10.76 16.04
CA ILE A 52 2.42 -10.10 14.78
C ILE A 52 3.93 -10.03 14.60
N ILE A 53 4.38 -10.34 13.39
CA ILE A 53 5.74 -10.19 12.95
C ILE A 53 5.82 -8.96 12.04
N ALA A 54 6.61 -7.96 12.43
CA ALA A 54 6.84 -6.78 11.64
C ALA A 54 8.20 -6.89 10.92
N MET A 55 8.15 -6.92 9.60
CA MET A 55 9.36 -6.92 8.77
C MET A 55 10.00 -5.53 8.74
N ASP A 56 11.33 -5.48 8.80
CA ASP A 56 12.06 -4.22 8.62
C ASP A 56 11.80 -3.63 7.22
N PRO A 57 11.33 -2.39 7.12
CA PRO A 57 11.01 -1.75 5.84
C PRO A 57 12.24 -1.49 4.96
N ARG A 58 13.44 -1.38 5.51
CA ARG A 58 14.70 -1.09 4.81
C ARG A 58 14.60 0.10 3.87
N THR A 59 14.01 1.17 4.33
CA THR A 59 13.79 2.37 3.51
C THR A 59 15.11 3.05 3.17
N VAL A 60 15.32 3.29 1.87
CA VAL A 60 16.48 3.99 1.32
C VAL A 60 16.02 5.01 0.30
N ILE A 61 16.51 6.25 0.43
CA ILE A 61 16.39 7.27 -0.62
C ILE A 61 17.72 7.30 -1.35
N THR A 62 17.68 7.03 -2.66
CA THR A 62 18.89 7.01 -3.50
C THR A 62 19.31 8.41 -3.92
N GLU A 63 20.57 8.60 -4.30
CA GLU A 63 21.07 9.86 -4.85
C GLU A 63 20.34 10.26 -6.15
N SER A 64 19.84 9.29 -6.91
CA SER A 64 19.03 9.50 -8.12
C SER A 64 17.56 9.87 -7.84
N GLY A 65 17.16 9.91 -6.56
CA GLY A 65 15.82 10.34 -6.13
C GLY A 65 14.79 9.21 -6.02
N TYR A 66 15.17 7.94 -6.20
CA TYR A 66 14.25 6.84 -5.95
C TYR A 66 14.11 6.53 -4.46
N ILE A 67 12.91 6.17 -4.06
CA ILE A 67 12.61 5.61 -2.75
C ILE A 67 12.48 4.09 -2.91
N LYS A 68 13.29 3.34 -2.17
CA LYS A 68 13.20 1.88 -2.09
C LYS A 68 12.82 1.49 -0.68
N SER A 69 11.76 0.73 -0.53
CA SER A 69 11.31 0.27 0.78
C SER A 69 10.35 -0.92 0.59
N ARG A 70 10.24 -1.77 1.61
CA ARG A 70 9.02 -2.55 1.78
C ARG A 70 7.87 -1.64 2.14
N PHE A 71 6.66 -2.06 1.86
CA PHE A 71 5.43 -1.37 2.28
C PHE A 71 5.28 0.04 1.69
N LEU A 72 5.84 0.30 0.49
CA LEU A 72 5.46 1.50 -0.28
C LEU A 72 3.98 1.45 -0.63
N ASP A 73 3.46 0.27 -0.83
CA ASP A 73 2.08 -0.10 -0.84
C ASP A 73 1.64 -0.43 0.61
N ASP A 74 0.84 0.45 1.33
CA ASP A 74 0.59 1.81 0.82
C ASP A 74 0.96 2.90 1.85
N LYS A 75 2.12 2.74 2.47
CA LYS A 75 2.67 3.79 3.35
C LYS A 75 3.13 5.03 2.58
N PHE A 76 3.41 4.86 1.28
CA PHE A 76 3.84 5.99 0.46
C PHE A 76 2.69 6.98 0.24
N SER A 77 1.51 6.51 -0.09
CA SER A 77 0.34 7.38 -0.25
C SER A 77 -0.11 8.00 1.07
N THR A 78 0.02 7.26 2.17
CA THR A 78 -0.16 7.84 3.51
C THR A 78 0.78 9.03 3.72
N ALA A 79 2.05 8.91 3.35
CA ALA A 79 3.01 10.02 3.43
C ALA A 79 2.65 11.18 2.50
N ILE A 80 2.15 10.91 1.29
CA ILE A 80 1.67 11.92 0.34
C ILE A 80 0.49 12.70 0.95
N LEU A 81 -0.50 12.02 1.53
CA LEU A 81 -1.65 12.66 2.15
C LEU A 81 -1.28 13.53 3.34
N LEU A 82 -0.35 13.08 4.18
CA LEU A 82 0.19 13.89 5.28
C LEU A 82 0.98 15.08 4.78
N GLY A 83 1.76 14.90 3.70
CA GLY A 83 2.48 15.98 3.01
C GLY A 83 1.52 17.02 2.43
N TYR A 84 0.42 16.57 1.83
CA TYR A 84 -0.63 17.45 1.32
C TYR A 84 -1.29 18.27 2.44
N ALA A 85 -1.66 17.64 3.53
CA ALA A 85 -2.22 18.34 4.68
C ALA A 85 -1.25 19.39 5.25
N LYS A 86 0.03 19.06 5.34
CA LYS A 86 1.09 19.99 5.71
C LYS A 86 1.20 21.16 4.75
N TYR A 87 1.20 20.88 3.43
CA TYR A 87 1.25 21.89 2.38
C TYR A 87 0.09 22.89 2.47
N LEU A 88 -1.15 22.39 2.61
CA LEU A 88 -2.32 23.25 2.78
C LEU A 88 -2.16 24.19 3.99
N LYS A 89 -1.69 23.66 5.11
CA LYS A 89 -1.46 24.41 6.33
C LYS A 89 -0.36 25.47 6.17
N GLU A 90 0.79 25.11 5.61
CA GLU A 90 1.93 26.03 5.43
C GLU A 90 1.66 27.13 4.40
N LYS A 91 0.83 26.85 3.41
CA LYS A 91 0.42 27.82 2.39
C LYS A 91 -0.86 28.57 2.76
N GLU A 92 -1.44 28.30 3.92
CA GLU A 92 -2.69 28.91 4.38
C GLU A 92 -3.84 28.77 3.36
N ILE A 93 -3.84 27.65 2.59
CA ILE A 93 -4.85 27.39 1.58
C ILE A 93 -6.14 26.96 2.25
N GLN A 94 -7.21 27.72 2.00
CA GLN A 94 -8.56 27.34 2.41
C GLN A 94 -9.21 26.52 1.28
N THR A 95 -9.63 25.32 1.60
CA THR A 95 -10.36 24.47 0.64
C THR A 95 -11.82 24.86 0.59
N GLU A 96 -12.44 24.83 -0.58
CA GLU A 96 -13.87 25.12 -0.77
C GLU A 96 -14.76 24.02 -0.17
N ARG A 97 -14.21 22.82 0.00
CA ARG A 97 -14.91 21.66 0.56
C ARG A 97 -14.18 21.14 1.79
N THR A 98 -14.90 20.54 2.69
CA THR A 98 -14.31 19.77 3.77
C THR A 98 -13.62 18.54 3.21
N ILE A 99 -12.37 18.33 3.57
CA ILE A 99 -11.57 17.18 3.19
C ILE A 99 -11.34 16.32 4.43
N TYR A 100 -11.72 15.07 4.33
CA TYR A 100 -11.41 14.04 5.31
C TYR A 100 -10.25 13.19 4.77
N VAL A 101 -9.21 12.99 5.56
CA VAL A 101 -8.16 12.03 5.27
C VAL A 101 -8.41 10.81 6.15
N LEU A 102 -8.71 9.70 5.51
CA LEU A 102 -8.99 8.42 6.15
C LEU A 102 -7.81 7.49 5.91
N ILE A 103 -7.12 7.09 6.96
CA ILE A 103 -6.05 6.11 6.90
C ILE A 103 -6.59 4.82 7.51
N THR A 104 -6.79 3.82 6.69
CA THR A 104 -7.43 2.57 7.06
C THR A 104 -6.40 1.54 7.53
N SER A 105 -6.86 0.54 8.26
CA SER A 105 -6.00 -0.54 8.79
C SER A 105 -6.22 -1.88 8.08
N TYR A 106 -7.25 -2.01 7.26
CA TYR A 106 -7.68 -3.28 6.66
C TYR A 106 -7.78 -3.21 5.12
N GLU A 107 -7.12 -2.24 4.48
CA GLU A 107 -7.10 -2.13 3.02
C GLU A 107 -6.51 -3.38 2.39
N GLU A 108 -5.33 -3.81 2.82
CA GLU A 108 -4.55 -4.96 2.32
C GLU A 108 -5.26 -6.32 2.44
N VAL A 109 -6.33 -6.37 3.19
CA VAL A 109 -7.20 -7.56 3.33
C VAL A 109 -8.63 -7.30 2.83
N GLY A 110 -8.81 -6.25 2.06
CA GLY A 110 -9.98 -6.01 1.23
C GLY A 110 -11.21 -5.47 1.94
N HIS A 111 -11.07 -4.75 3.06
CA HIS A 111 -12.22 -4.14 3.72
C HIS A 111 -11.94 -2.85 4.52
N GLY A 112 -10.85 -2.16 4.21
CA GLY A 112 -10.46 -0.91 4.88
C GLY A 112 -11.47 0.22 4.73
N GLY A 113 -11.99 0.44 3.52
CA GLY A 113 -12.97 1.47 3.20
C GLY A 113 -14.43 1.13 3.48
N SER A 114 -14.72 -0.04 4.08
CA SER A 114 -16.10 -0.51 4.31
C SER A 114 -16.86 0.25 5.41
N ALA A 115 -16.15 0.98 6.25
CA ALA A 115 -16.73 1.72 7.37
C ALA A 115 -16.04 3.09 7.53
N SER A 116 -16.55 3.89 8.44
CA SER A 116 -15.97 5.17 8.83
C SER A 116 -15.99 6.28 7.77
N VAL A 117 -16.78 6.12 6.70
CA VAL A 117 -17.05 7.21 5.76
C VAL A 117 -17.93 8.24 6.47
N PRO A 118 -17.50 9.50 6.61
CA PRO A 118 -18.30 10.51 7.28
C PRO A 118 -19.61 10.82 6.53
N ASP A 119 -20.66 11.17 7.28
CA ASP A 119 -21.92 11.57 6.68
C ASP A 119 -21.75 12.80 5.77
N GLY A 120 -22.45 12.79 4.65
CA GLY A 120 -22.44 13.88 3.68
C GLY A 120 -21.25 13.90 2.72
N VAL A 121 -20.39 12.92 2.77
CA VAL A 121 -19.33 12.71 1.75
C VAL A 121 -19.99 12.39 0.41
N THR A 122 -19.63 13.13 -0.63
CA THR A 122 -20.16 12.96 -1.99
C THR A 122 -19.13 12.42 -2.98
N GLU A 123 -17.87 12.50 -2.62
CA GLU A 123 -16.73 11.97 -3.41
C GLU A 123 -15.74 11.31 -2.47
N ALA A 124 -15.25 10.13 -2.85
CA ALA A 124 -14.18 9.43 -2.18
C ALA A 124 -13.09 9.07 -3.18
N TRP A 125 -11.86 9.35 -2.83
CA TRP A 125 -10.71 9.04 -3.66
C TRP A 125 -9.74 8.16 -2.88
N SER A 126 -9.42 7.00 -3.42
CA SER A 126 -8.24 6.29 -2.95
C SER A 126 -6.99 7.00 -3.48
N VAL A 127 -6.10 7.34 -2.58
CA VAL A 127 -4.72 7.66 -2.94
C VAL A 127 -3.92 6.42 -2.59
N ASP A 128 -3.58 5.65 -3.61
CA ASP A 128 -2.99 4.33 -3.49
C ASP A 128 -1.90 4.17 -4.55
N MET A 129 -1.13 3.10 -4.55
CA MET A 129 -0.05 2.94 -5.51
C MET A 129 -0.58 2.71 -6.93
N GLY A 130 0.09 3.31 -7.92
CA GLY A 130 -0.10 2.98 -9.33
C GLY A 130 0.74 1.75 -9.72
N CYS A 131 0.14 0.80 -10.41
CA CYS A 131 0.86 -0.37 -10.88
C CYS A 131 1.88 0.01 -11.97
N VAL A 132 3.12 -0.45 -11.79
CA VAL A 132 4.19 -0.34 -12.80
C VAL A 132 4.56 -1.73 -13.27
N GLY A 133 4.45 -2.00 -14.57
CA GLY A 133 4.76 -3.31 -15.12
C GLY A 133 4.42 -3.44 -16.60
N GLU A 134 4.66 -4.61 -17.16
CA GLU A 134 4.38 -4.91 -18.55
C GLU A 134 2.88 -4.77 -18.87
N GLY A 135 2.57 -4.06 -19.95
CA GLY A 135 1.21 -3.79 -20.39
C GLY A 135 0.54 -2.57 -19.74
N LEU A 136 1.22 -1.86 -18.83
CA LEU A 136 0.77 -0.63 -18.21
C LEU A 136 1.61 0.56 -18.69
N MET A 137 1.01 1.75 -18.63
CA MET A 137 1.66 2.98 -19.10
C MET A 137 2.36 3.74 -17.98
N CYS A 138 1.94 3.52 -16.73
CA CYS A 138 2.50 4.21 -15.57
C CYS A 138 3.95 3.79 -15.30
N THR A 139 4.78 4.76 -14.96
CA THR A 139 6.12 4.57 -14.40
C THR A 139 6.20 5.21 -13.03
N GLU A 140 7.33 5.08 -12.34
CA GLU A 140 7.55 5.72 -11.03
C GLU A 140 7.72 7.24 -11.12
N ARG A 141 7.52 7.83 -12.30
CA ARG A 141 7.75 9.26 -12.56
C ARG A 141 6.51 10.04 -12.89
N GLU A 142 5.36 9.38 -13.04
CA GLU A 142 4.09 10.00 -13.36
C GLU A 142 3.06 9.77 -12.26
N VAL A 143 2.01 10.58 -12.30
CA VAL A 143 0.79 10.32 -11.54
C VAL A 143 0.02 9.20 -12.25
N SER A 144 -0.27 8.14 -11.53
CA SER A 144 -1.20 7.12 -11.97
C SER A 144 -2.64 7.60 -11.79
N ILE A 145 -3.44 7.48 -12.83
CA ILE A 145 -4.90 7.67 -12.81
C ILE A 145 -5.53 6.36 -13.25
N CYS A 146 -6.22 5.68 -12.36
CA CYS A 146 -6.87 4.43 -12.69
C CYS A 146 -8.25 4.69 -13.32
N ALA A 147 -8.46 4.19 -14.54
CA ALA A 147 -9.77 4.26 -15.19
C ALA A 147 -10.70 3.13 -14.79
N LYS A 148 -10.14 1.96 -14.47
CA LYS A 148 -10.86 0.75 -14.08
C LYS A 148 -9.91 -0.21 -13.36
N ASP A 149 -10.42 -0.89 -12.36
CA ASP A 149 -9.75 -2.03 -11.72
C ASP A 149 -10.62 -3.30 -11.76
N SER A 150 -10.32 -4.29 -10.91
CA SER A 150 -11.07 -5.56 -10.85
C SER A 150 -12.50 -5.38 -10.38
N GLY A 151 -12.79 -4.36 -9.58
CA GLY A 151 -14.12 -4.08 -9.05
C GLY A 151 -15.02 -3.37 -10.05
N GLY A 152 -14.47 -2.66 -11.01
CA GLY A 152 -15.22 -1.96 -12.03
C GLY A 152 -14.61 -0.64 -12.50
N PRO A 153 -15.32 0.11 -13.34
CA PRO A 153 -14.89 1.42 -13.79
C PRO A 153 -15.01 2.46 -12.66
N TYR A 154 -14.03 3.34 -12.55
CA TYR A 154 -14.10 4.53 -11.73
C TYR A 154 -15.02 5.60 -12.35
N ASN A 155 -15.45 6.58 -11.55
CA ASN A 155 -16.35 7.62 -12.05
C ASN A 155 -15.72 8.39 -13.23
N TYR A 156 -16.35 8.29 -14.39
CA TYR A 156 -15.83 8.83 -15.65
C TYR A 156 -15.59 10.35 -15.61
N GLU A 157 -16.49 11.10 -14.96
CA GLU A 157 -16.37 12.56 -14.88
C GLU A 157 -15.14 12.95 -14.03
N ILE A 158 -14.90 12.26 -12.91
CA ILE A 158 -13.75 12.53 -12.05
C ILE A 158 -12.46 12.13 -12.78
N VAL A 159 -12.40 10.95 -13.38
CA VAL A 159 -11.23 10.50 -14.15
C VAL A 159 -10.90 11.48 -15.28
N SER A 160 -11.91 11.92 -16.04
CA SER A 160 -11.74 12.89 -17.13
C SER A 160 -11.24 14.23 -16.61
N HIS A 161 -11.75 14.69 -15.47
CA HIS A 161 -11.33 15.94 -14.84
C HIS A 161 -9.88 15.85 -14.33
N LEU A 162 -9.48 14.74 -13.73
CA LEU A 162 -8.09 14.51 -13.32
C LEU A 162 -7.11 14.57 -14.51
N VAL A 163 -7.48 13.92 -15.62
CA VAL A 163 -6.69 13.99 -16.87
C VAL A 163 -6.60 15.41 -17.39
N GLN A 164 -7.69 16.17 -17.37
CA GLN A 164 -7.70 17.57 -17.78
C GLN A 164 -6.78 18.42 -16.90
N LEU A 165 -6.91 18.31 -15.57
CA LEU A 165 -6.07 19.02 -14.60
C LEU A 165 -4.57 18.72 -14.80
N ALA A 166 -4.23 17.44 -15.01
CA ALA A 166 -2.86 17.07 -15.26
C ALA A 166 -2.30 17.74 -16.53
N LYS A 167 -3.07 17.75 -17.62
CA LYS A 167 -2.69 18.43 -18.87
C LYS A 167 -2.53 19.94 -18.70
N GLU A 168 -3.49 20.59 -18.06
CA GLU A 168 -3.48 22.06 -17.85
C GLU A 168 -2.32 22.53 -16.99
N ASN A 169 -1.87 21.67 -16.06
CA ASN A 169 -0.77 21.97 -15.15
C ASN A 169 0.57 21.36 -15.57
N ASN A 170 0.66 20.75 -16.75
CA ASN A 170 1.86 20.07 -17.27
C ASN A 170 2.40 19.01 -16.28
N ILE A 171 1.51 18.28 -15.63
CA ILE A 171 1.85 17.16 -14.75
C ILE A 171 1.92 15.89 -15.59
N GLY A 172 3.03 15.15 -15.51
CA GLY A 172 3.14 13.83 -16.13
C GLY A 172 2.15 12.85 -15.50
N PHE A 173 1.40 12.14 -16.31
CA PHE A 173 0.41 11.17 -15.86
C PHE A 173 0.28 10.00 -16.84
N ALA A 174 -0.18 8.88 -16.32
CA ALA A 174 -0.64 7.74 -17.10
C ALA A 174 -2.08 7.39 -16.70
N VAL A 175 -2.86 6.91 -17.67
CA VAL A 175 -4.22 6.38 -17.43
C VAL A 175 -4.20 4.91 -17.77
N ASP A 176 -4.47 4.07 -16.77
CA ASP A 176 -4.39 2.62 -16.90
C ASP A 176 -5.66 1.90 -16.44
N VAL A 177 -5.75 0.64 -16.85
CA VAL A 177 -6.73 -0.33 -16.39
C VAL A 177 -5.98 -1.45 -15.68
N TYR A 178 -6.29 -1.68 -14.41
CA TYR A 178 -5.62 -2.68 -13.60
C TYR A 178 -6.43 -3.98 -13.54
N PRO A 179 -5.91 -5.11 -14.08
CA PRO A 179 -6.69 -6.34 -14.15
C PRO A 179 -6.81 -7.09 -12.80
N HIS A 180 -5.85 -6.87 -11.89
CA HIS A 180 -5.75 -7.57 -10.60
C HIS A 180 -5.47 -6.57 -9.49
N TYR A 181 -6.46 -5.73 -9.19
CA TYR A 181 -6.30 -4.62 -8.27
C TYR A 181 -7.65 -4.28 -7.65
N GLY A 182 -7.65 -3.82 -6.43
CA GLY A 182 -8.79 -3.24 -5.75
C GLY A 182 -8.31 -2.12 -4.83
N SER A 183 -9.21 -1.27 -4.37
CA SER A 183 -8.87 -0.18 -3.47
C SER A 183 -9.97 0.06 -2.44
N ASP A 184 -9.69 0.87 -1.45
CA ASP A 184 -10.63 1.21 -0.38
C ASP A 184 -11.95 1.79 -0.89
N VAL A 185 -11.95 2.60 -1.95
CA VAL A 185 -13.19 3.18 -2.49
C VAL A 185 -14.09 2.13 -3.12
N GLU A 186 -13.54 1.07 -3.70
CA GLU A 186 -14.30 -0.10 -4.15
C GLU A 186 -15.04 -0.78 -2.99
N THR A 187 -14.33 -0.94 -1.88
CA THR A 187 -14.89 -1.52 -0.65
C THR A 187 -15.98 -0.61 -0.06
N THR A 188 -15.78 0.71 -0.14
CA THR A 188 -16.77 1.71 0.25
C THR A 188 -18.07 1.57 -0.54
N LEU A 189 -17.97 1.40 -1.87
CA LEU A 189 -19.18 1.19 -2.72
C LEU A 189 -19.85 -0.14 -2.40
N ARG A 190 -19.09 -1.22 -2.24
CA ARG A 190 -19.65 -2.54 -1.86
C ARG A 190 -20.34 -2.52 -0.51
N ALA A 191 -19.91 -1.65 0.40
CA ALA A 191 -20.55 -1.44 1.70
C ALA A 191 -21.90 -0.66 1.60
N GLY A 192 -22.28 -0.21 0.40
CA GLY A 192 -23.58 0.43 0.14
C GLY A 192 -23.55 1.96 0.13
N ASN A 193 -22.36 2.57 0.10
CA ASN A 193 -22.24 4.01 -0.04
C ASN A 193 -22.36 4.41 -1.53
N ASP A 194 -23.35 5.21 -1.89
CA ASP A 194 -23.54 5.73 -3.24
C ASP A 194 -22.81 7.07 -3.40
N ILE A 195 -21.51 6.99 -3.65
CA ILE A 195 -20.61 8.15 -3.79
C ILE A 195 -19.77 8.05 -5.06
N ARG A 196 -19.42 9.19 -5.66
CA ARG A 196 -18.49 9.23 -6.79
C ARG A 196 -17.10 8.90 -6.31
N HIS A 197 -16.34 8.15 -7.09
CA HIS A 197 -15.06 7.63 -6.64
C HIS A 197 -13.99 7.69 -7.72
N ALA A 198 -12.74 7.76 -7.27
CA ALA A 198 -11.55 7.74 -8.10
C ALA A 198 -10.39 7.03 -7.39
N LEU A 199 -9.40 6.68 -8.16
CA LEU A 199 -8.11 6.15 -7.68
C LEU A 199 -6.99 6.88 -8.41
N ILE A 200 -6.10 7.48 -7.62
CA ILE A 200 -4.86 8.11 -8.09
C ILE A 200 -3.71 7.73 -7.17
N GLY A 201 -2.49 7.83 -7.68
CA GLY A 201 -1.31 7.64 -6.83
C GLY A 201 0.00 7.77 -7.55
N ALA A 202 1.07 7.45 -6.86
CA ALA A 202 2.39 7.38 -7.44
C ALA A 202 2.67 5.97 -7.96
N GLY A 203 3.40 5.85 -9.08
CA GLY A 203 3.81 4.55 -9.59
C GLY A 203 4.75 3.83 -8.65
N VAL A 204 4.44 2.59 -8.33
CA VAL A 204 5.27 1.70 -7.52
C VAL A 204 5.56 0.42 -8.29
N TYR A 205 6.84 0.14 -8.50
CA TYR A 205 7.29 -1.11 -9.10
C TYR A 205 7.40 -2.20 -8.04
N ALA A 206 6.97 -3.40 -8.39
CA ALA A 206 7.06 -4.58 -7.53
C ALA A 206 6.35 -4.43 -6.16
N SER A 207 5.17 -3.81 -6.14
CA SER A 207 4.28 -3.87 -4.97
C SER A 207 4.04 -5.34 -4.56
N HIS A 208 3.97 -5.61 -3.27
CA HIS A 208 3.93 -6.97 -2.69
C HIS A 208 5.13 -7.88 -3.03
N GLY A 209 6.16 -7.37 -3.69
CA GLY A 209 7.26 -8.17 -4.24
C GLY A 209 8.56 -8.17 -3.45
N TYR A 210 8.79 -7.22 -2.54
CA TYR A 210 10.07 -7.07 -1.84
C TYR A 210 9.89 -6.86 -0.35
#